data_d18303193c33e5bc49628fee97b3cbfd
#
_entry.id   d18303193c33e5bc49628fee97b3cbfd
#
_cell.length_a   1.000
_cell.length_b   1.000
_cell.length_c   1.000
_cell.angle_alpha   90.00
_cell.angle_beta   90.00
_cell.angle_gamma   90.00
#
_symmetry.space_group_name_H-M   'P 1'
#
loop_
_entity.id
_entity.type
_entity.pdbx_description
1 polymer ?
#
loop_
_entity_poly.entity_id
_entity_poly.type
_entity_poly.pdbx_seq_one_letter_code
_entity_poly.pdbx_strand_id
1 'polypeptide(L)'
;EAVDYTVDLCGRQGACRLRVSGCEEPLSSDAEQLCETKQGKIIAAPGLVEAEYQVLEEKCRSNGFDCISSGMRSQLAGIDIGFTYADIGIAETGTLVLNCPSEELRLATMICEYHVCVLPKSKIVEDGFAAEPQLRSYMTNPSNYTAFITGPSRTADIERVLTIGVHGPLELHILVLEG
;
A
#
# COMPACT_ATOMS: atom_id res chain seq x y z
N GLU A 1 -3.51 11.99 13.02
CA GLU A 1 -4.43 10.83 13.10
C GLU A 1 -4.09 9.74 12.07
N ALA A 2 -4.11 10.02 10.73
CA ALA A 2 -3.80 8.98 9.73
C ALA A 2 -2.36 8.45 9.88
N VAL A 3 -1.40 9.34 10.08
CA VAL A 3 0.01 8.98 10.35
C VAL A 3 0.13 8.17 11.64
N ASP A 4 -0.56 8.55 12.71
CA ASP A 4 -0.53 7.81 13.98
C ASP A 4 -1.08 6.39 13.81
N TYR A 5 -2.23 6.29 13.12
CA TYR A 5 -2.82 4.99 12.80
C TYR A 5 -1.85 4.09 12.03
N THR A 6 -1.17 4.65 11.03
CA THR A 6 -0.24 3.90 10.18
C THR A 6 0.96 3.39 10.97
N VAL A 7 1.55 4.22 11.82
CA VAL A 7 2.68 3.84 12.68
C VAL A 7 2.25 2.81 13.73
N ASP A 8 1.09 2.99 14.35
CA ASP A 8 0.53 2.03 15.31
C ASP A 8 0.21 0.68 14.67
N LEU A 9 -0.33 0.68 13.45
CA LEU A 9 -0.57 -0.54 12.68
C LEU A 9 0.75 -1.27 12.42
N CYS A 10 1.77 -0.56 11.95
CA CYS A 10 3.10 -1.11 11.74
C CYS A 10 3.68 -1.71 13.04
N GLY A 11 3.50 -1.03 14.16
CA GLY A 11 3.95 -1.50 15.48
C GLY A 11 3.33 -2.82 15.91
N ARG A 12 2.05 -3.03 15.60
CA ARG A 12 1.29 -4.23 16.00
C ARG A 12 1.58 -5.45 15.13
N GLN A 13 2.10 -5.27 13.92
CA GLN A 13 2.40 -6.36 13.01
C GLN A 13 3.80 -6.94 13.24
N GLY A 14 4.00 -8.24 13.00
CA GLY A 14 5.32 -8.87 13.06
C GLY A 14 6.24 -8.36 11.95
N ALA A 15 7.55 -8.39 12.18
CA ALA A 15 8.55 -7.89 11.21
C ALA A 15 8.73 -8.78 9.96
N CYS A 16 8.25 -10.01 9.98
CA CYS A 16 8.26 -10.92 8.82
C CYS A 16 7.15 -11.95 8.97
N ARG A 17 6.11 -11.84 8.15
CA ARG A 17 5.01 -12.82 8.13
C ARG A 17 5.32 -14.08 7.33
N LEU A 18 6.34 -14.07 6.48
CA LEU A 18 6.75 -15.29 5.78
C LEU A 18 7.09 -16.43 6.74
N ARG A 19 7.60 -16.10 7.94
CA ARG A 19 7.82 -17.08 9.03
C ARG A 19 6.58 -17.40 9.85
N VAL A 20 5.59 -16.52 9.89
CA VAL A 20 4.39 -16.67 10.74
C VAL A 20 3.24 -17.34 10.01
N SER A 21 3.19 -17.28 8.68
CA SER A 21 2.10 -17.86 7.88
C SER A 21 2.21 -19.37 7.61
N GLY A 22 2.98 -20.10 8.41
CA GLY A 22 3.03 -21.56 8.36
C GLY A 22 4.05 -22.12 7.38
N CYS A 23 5.00 -21.34 6.88
CA CYS A 23 6.20 -21.88 6.24
C CYS A 23 7.08 -22.47 7.33
N GLU A 24 6.73 -23.66 7.81
CA GLU A 24 7.53 -24.43 8.76
C GLU A 24 8.86 -24.89 8.13
N GLU A 25 8.91 -24.93 6.79
CA GLU A 25 10.15 -25.15 6.04
C GLU A 25 10.42 -23.97 5.12
N PRO A 26 11.66 -23.46 5.04
CA PRO A 26 12.03 -22.40 4.11
C PRO A 26 11.78 -22.87 2.67
N LEU A 27 10.98 -22.12 1.91
CA LEU A 27 10.66 -22.44 0.50
C LEU A 27 11.92 -22.51 -0.37
N SER A 28 12.97 -21.78 0.00
CA SER A 28 14.31 -21.85 -0.58
C SER A 28 15.32 -21.18 0.35
N SER A 29 16.60 -21.54 0.22
CA SER A 29 17.72 -20.88 0.91
C SER A 29 17.78 -19.35 0.62
N ASP A 30 17.37 -18.96 -0.57
CA ASP A 30 17.37 -17.55 -0.99
C ASP A 30 16.27 -16.76 -0.30
N ALA A 31 15.09 -17.36 -0.09
CA ALA A 31 13.99 -16.74 0.66
C ALA A 31 14.34 -16.60 2.16
N GLU A 32 15.05 -17.56 2.73
CA GLU A 32 15.55 -17.50 4.10
C GLU A 32 16.55 -16.34 4.27
N GLN A 33 17.50 -16.21 3.35
CA GLN A 33 18.47 -15.12 3.35
C GLN A 33 17.79 -13.77 3.20
N LEU A 34 16.75 -13.64 2.36
CA LEU A 34 15.96 -12.40 2.23
C LEU A 34 15.25 -12.04 3.54
N CYS A 35 14.68 -13.02 4.25
CA CYS A 35 14.06 -12.79 5.56
C CYS A 35 15.08 -12.37 6.63
N GLU A 36 16.30 -12.90 6.56
CA GLU A 36 17.39 -12.52 7.48
C GLU A 36 17.94 -11.12 7.20
N THR A 37 17.86 -10.65 5.94
CA THR A 37 18.30 -9.28 5.57
C THR A 37 17.31 -8.20 5.98
N LYS A 38 16.04 -8.53 6.24
CA LYS A 38 15.05 -7.57 6.73
C LYS A 38 15.25 -7.30 8.22
N GLN A 39 16.05 -6.29 8.51
CA GLN A 39 16.44 -5.90 9.89
C GLN A 39 15.42 -5.00 10.57
N GLY A 40 14.48 -4.41 9.85
CA GLY A 40 13.51 -3.46 10.37
C GLY A 40 12.19 -3.47 9.60
N LYS A 41 11.21 -2.75 10.14
CA LYS A 41 9.93 -2.50 9.48
C LYS A 41 10.03 -1.29 8.59
N ILE A 42 9.40 -1.36 7.42
CA ILE A 42 9.46 -0.33 6.39
C ILE A 42 8.06 0.20 6.10
N ILE A 43 7.90 1.51 6.19
CA ILE A 43 6.72 2.22 5.71
C ILE A 43 7.10 2.96 4.43
N ALA A 44 6.49 2.61 3.32
CA ALA A 44 6.66 3.29 2.05
C ALA A 44 5.58 4.35 1.86
N ALA A 45 5.97 5.61 1.69
CA ALA A 45 5.05 6.74 1.57
C ALA A 45 5.43 7.67 0.39
N PRO A 46 5.38 7.18 -0.86
CA PRO A 46 5.67 8.01 -2.02
C PRO A 46 4.52 8.98 -2.29
N GLY A 47 4.84 10.14 -2.82
CA GLY A 47 3.85 11.14 -3.25
C GLY A 47 3.28 12.01 -2.12
N LEU A 48 3.78 11.88 -0.89
CA LEU A 48 3.48 12.85 0.16
C LEU A 48 4.16 14.18 -0.10
N VAL A 49 3.51 15.27 0.31
CA VAL A 49 4.17 16.56 0.37
C VAL A 49 5.23 16.54 1.47
N GLU A 50 6.31 17.28 1.27
CA GLU A 50 7.50 17.24 2.14
C GLU A 50 7.18 17.38 3.63
N ALA A 51 6.29 18.30 3.99
CA ALA A 51 5.91 18.52 5.39
C ALA A 51 5.21 17.31 6.02
N GLU A 52 4.35 16.61 5.27
CA GLU A 52 3.68 15.39 5.76
C GLU A 52 4.66 14.22 5.84
N TYR A 53 5.55 14.11 4.86
CA TYR A 53 6.58 13.09 4.85
C TYR A 53 7.50 13.20 6.07
N GLN A 54 7.96 14.41 6.39
CA GLN A 54 8.82 14.66 7.56
C GLN A 54 8.14 14.26 8.88
N VAL A 55 6.84 14.57 9.02
CA VAL A 55 6.06 14.14 10.21
C VAL A 55 5.98 12.61 10.32
N LEU A 56 5.73 11.94 9.20
CA LEU A 56 5.70 10.46 9.17
C LEU A 56 7.08 9.88 9.47
N GLU A 57 8.13 10.40 8.84
CA GLU A 57 9.51 9.94 9.01
C GLU A 57 9.99 10.07 10.46
N GLU A 58 9.71 11.20 11.13
CA GLU A 58 10.06 11.42 12.53
C GLU A 58 9.36 10.40 13.45
N LYS A 59 8.08 10.13 13.19
CA LYS A 59 7.32 9.13 13.95
C LYS A 59 7.83 7.71 13.68
N CYS A 60 8.14 7.37 12.45
CA CYS A 60 8.77 6.09 12.11
C CYS A 60 10.08 5.91 12.86
N ARG A 61 10.97 6.90 12.80
CA ARG A 61 12.27 6.89 13.49
C ARG A 61 12.13 6.73 15.00
N SER A 62 11.15 7.41 15.61
CA SER A 62 10.87 7.31 17.05
C SER A 62 10.39 5.90 17.47
N ASN A 63 9.85 5.12 16.53
CA ASN A 63 9.39 3.75 16.75
C ASN A 63 10.36 2.69 16.20
N GLY A 64 11.53 3.09 15.70
CA GLY A 64 12.52 2.16 15.13
C GLY A 64 12.13 1.59 13.77
N PHE A 65 11.33 2.33 12.99
CA PHE A 65 10.91 1.96 11.63
C PHE A 65 11.63 2.81 10.58
N ASP A 66 11.84 2.23 9.41
CA ASP A 66 12.33 2.95 8.25
C ASP A 66 11.15 3.56 7.48
N CYS A 67 11.29 4.82 7.05
CA CYS A 67 10.34 5.50 6.17
C CYS A 67 11.01 5.77 4.83
N ILE A 68 10.39 5.35 3.74
CA ILE A 68 10.93 5.52 2.39
C ILE A 68 9.92 6.16 1.45
N SER A 69 10.38 7.06 0.58
CA SER A 69 9.58 7.67 -0.49
C SER A 69 9.95 7.17 -1.89
N SER A 70 11.05 6.42 -2.00
CA SER A 70 11.59 5.91 -3.26
C SER A 70 12.44 4.66 -3.05
N GLY A 71 12.88 4.01 -4.14
CA GLY A 71 13.76 2.85 -4.09
C GLY A 71 13.03 1.55 -3.72
N MET A 72 11.72 1.48 -3.91
CA MET A 72 10.91 0.32 -3.52
C MET A 72 11.26 -0.94 -4.28
N ARG A 73 11.76 -0.85 -5.52
CA ARG A 73 12.27 -2.00 -6.28
C ARG A 73 13.41 -2.74 -5.58
N SER A 74 14.17 -2.04 -4.75
CA SER A 74 15.31 -2.61 -4.02
C SER A 74 14.90 -3.29 -2.71
N GLN A 75 13.65 -3.16 -2.29
CA GLN A 75 13.13 -3.75 -1.05
C GLN A 75 12.66 -5.19 -1.27
N LEU A 76 13.60 -6.08 -1.62
CA LEU A 76 13.29 -7.47 -1.95
C LEU A 76 12.79 -8.29 -0.75
N ALA A 77 13.14 -7.87 0.47
CA ALA A 77 12.62 -8.47 1.71
C ALA A 77 11.20 -8.02 2.07
N GLY A 78 10.57 -7.19 1.21
CA GLY A 78 9.21 -6.69 1.37
C GLY A 78 9.11 -5.39 2.15
N ILE A 79 7.96 -4.74 1.98
CA ILE A 79 7.56 -3.49 2.63
C ILE A 79 6.37 -3.81 3.53
N ASP A 80 6.40 -3.35 4.79
CA ASP A 80 5.33 -3.67 5.74
C ASP A 80 4.07 -2.87 5.43
N ILE A 81 4.20 -1.56 5.23
CA ILE A 81 3.06 -0.70 4.93
C ILE A 81 3.34 0.19 3.71
N GLY A 82 2.39 0.22 2.77
CA GLY A 82 2.28 1.26 1.76
C GLY A 82 1.28 2.32 2.22
N PHE A 83 1.74 3.56 2.40
CA PHE A 83 0.90 4.69 2.79
C PHE A 83 0.70 5.63 1.62
N THR A 84 -0.55 5.81 1.17
CA THR A 84 -0.89 6.59 -0.02
C THR A 84 -2.14 7.43 0.19
N TYR A 85 -2.40 8.35 -0.76
CA TYR A 85 -3.66 9.07 -0.88
C TYR A 85 -4.40 8.63 -2.13
N ALA A 86 -5.71 8.39 -2.02
CA ALA A 86 -6.56 8.16 -3.17
C ALA A 86 -6.98 9.48 -3.82
N ASP A 87 -7.09 9.46 -5.14
CA ASP A 87 -7.58 10.58 -5.94
C ASP A 87 -9.10 10.59 -6.05
N ILE A 88 -9.73 9.40 -6.08
CA ILE A 88 -11.18 9.21 -6.13
C ILE A 88 -11.54 7.98 -5.30
N GLY A 89 -12.70 8.03 -4.64
CA GLY A 89 -13.38 6.86 -4.09
C GLY A 89 -14.70 6.65 -4.81
N ILE A 90 -14.94 5.46 -5.36
CA ILE A 90 -16.21 5.08 -6.02
C ILE A 90 -17.05 4.31 -5.01
N ALA A 91 -18.15 4.90 -4.55
CA ALA A 91 -18.97 4.34 -3.46
C ALA A 91 -19.66 3.04 -3.86
N GLU A 92 -20.23 2.96 -5.07
CA GLU A 92 -20.97 1.79 -5.56
C GLU A 92 -20.16 0.48 -5.45
N THR A 93 -18.87 0.54 -5.74
CA THR A 93 -17.99 -0.64 -5.77
C THR A 93 -17.00 -0.72 -4.62
N GLY A 94 -16.91 0.32 -3.79
CA GLY A 94 -15.89 0.43 -2.76
C GLY A 94 -14.46 0.52 -3.35
N THR A 95 -14.32 1.14 -4.51
CA THR A 95 -13.06 1.20 -5.26
C THR A 95 -12.31 2.50 -4.97
N LEU A 96 -11.04 2.40 -4.65
CA LEU A 96 -10.11 3.52 -4.65
C LEU A 96 -9.48 3.67 -6.03
N VAL A 97 -9.35 4.91 -6.49
CA VAL A 97 -8.63 5.23 -7.71
C VAL A 97 -7.41 6.08 -7.36
N LEU A 98 -6.25 5.64 -7.79
CA LEU A 98 -4.99 6.34 -7.63
C LEU A 98 -4.39 6.64 -9.00
N ASN A 99 -4.14 7.92 -9.25
CA ASN A 99 -3.37 8.36 -10.40
C ASN A 99 -1.88 8.22 -10.07
N CYS A 100 -1.19 7.28 -10.68
CA CYS A 100 0.20 6.93 -10.37
C CYS A 100 1.16 7.48 -11.44
N PRO A 101 1.56 8.75 -11.37
CA PRO A 101 2.51 9.33 -12.32
C PRO A 101 3.92 8.76 -12.14
N SER A 102 4.22 8.17 -11.00
CA SER A 102 5.49 7.51 -10.70
C SER A 102 5.32 6.02 -10.45
N GLU A 103 6.37 5.26 -10.76
CA GLU A 103 6.41 3.84 -10.45
C GLU A 103 6.37 3.57 -8.94
N GLU A 104 7.02 4.41 -8.16
CA GLU A 104 7.10 4.27 -6.70
C GLU A 104 5.70 4.26 -6.06
N LEU A 105 4.81 5.16 -6.50
CA LEU A 105 3.44 5.18 -5.99
C LEU A 105 2.69 3.88 -6.32
N ARG A 106 2.86 3.38 -7.55
CA ARG A 106 2.28 2.10 -7.96
C ARG A 106 2.84 0.94 -7.14
N LEU A 107 4.16 0.88 -6.95
CA LEU A 107 4.79 -0.17 -6.17
C LEU A 107 4.33 -0.16 -4.71
N ALA A 108 4.20 1.00 -4.08
CA ALA A 108 3.70 1.11 -2.71
C ALA A 108 2.30 0.50 -2.53
N THR A 109 1.45 0.48 -3.57
CA THR A 109 0.13 -0.14 -3.51
C THR A 109 0.14 -1.65 -3.76
N MET A 110 1.24 -2.20 -4.31
CA MET A 110 1.30 -3.59 -4.80
C MET A 110 2.19 -4.51 -3.98
N ILE A 111 3.36 -4.02 -3.51
CA ILE A 111 4.39 -4.87 -2.89
C ILE A 111 4.42 -4.77 -1.36
N CYS A 112 3.54 -3.98 -0.76
CA CYS A 112 3.41 -3.91 0.69
C CYS A 112 2.52 -5.05 1.23
N GLU A 113 2.73 -5.40 2.50
CA GLU A 113 1.84 -6.35 3.20
C GLU A 113 0.50 -5.71 3.56
N TYR A 114 0.52 -4.44 3.98
CA TYR A 114 -0.66 -3.66 4.33
C TYR A 114 -0.69 -2.38 3.52
N HIS A 115 -1.80 -2.14 2.84
CA HIS A 115 -2.00 -0.86 2.15
C HIS A 115 -2.91 0.03 3.00
N VAL A 116 -2.37 1.14 3.49
CA VAL A 116 -3.12 2.20 4.17
C VAL A 116 -3.33 3.33 3.18
N CYS A 117 -4.57 3.56 2.79
CA CYS A 117 -4.93 4.58 1.83
C CYS A 117 -5.84 5.63 2.47
N VAL A 118 -5.42 6.87 2.42
CA VAL A 118 -6.20 8.01 2.89
C VAL A 118 -7.09 8.51 1.77
N LEU A 119 -8.39 8.66 2.05
CA LEU A 119 -9.39 9.14 1.10
C LEU A 119 -10.12 10.35 1.68
N PRO A 120 -9.91 11.57 1.16
CA PRO A 120 -10.73 12.71 1.53
C PRO A 120 -12.20 12.46 1.16
N LYS A 121 -13.13 12.69 2.08
CA LYS A 121 -14.56 12.48 1.88
C LYS A 121 -15.11 13.25 0.65
N SER A 122 -14.56 14.43 0.39
CA SER A 122 -14.90 15.26 -0.77
C SER A 122 -14.54 14.63 -2.12
N LYS A 123 -13.71 13.59 -2.14
CA LYS A 123 -13.30 12.85 -3.35
C LYS A 123 -14.12 11.58 -3.58
N ILE A 124 -15.13 11.33 -2.75
CA ILE A 124 -16.04 10.18 -2.93
C ILE A 124 -17.11 10.57 -3.92
N VAL A 125 -17.24 9.76 -4.97
CA VAL A 125 -18.30 9.86 -5.98
C VAL A 125 -19.21 8.65 -5.91
N GLU A 126 -20.44 8.77 -6.44
CA GLU A 126 -21.45 7.73 -6.35
C GLU A 126 -21.05 6.46 -7.12
N ASP A 127 -20.66 6.63 -8.38
CA ASP A 127 -20.40 5.52 -9.32
C ASP A 127 -19.26 5.82 -10.29
N GLY A 128 -18.98 4.88 -11.18
CA GLY A 128 -17.94 5.02 -12.21
C GLY A 128 -18.25 6.11 -13.26
N PHE A 129 -19.53 6.40 -13.53
CA PHE A 129 -19.93 7.46 -14.46
C PHE A 129 -19.62 8.84 -13.87
N ALA A 130 -19.88 9.02 -12.59
CA ALA A 130 -19.53 10.25 -11.89
C ALA A 130 -17.99 10.47 -11.81
N ALA A 131 -17.19 9.39 -11.82
CA ALA A 131 -15.72 9.46 -11.85
C ALA A 131 -15.16 9.78 -13.26
N GLU A 132 -15.93 9.54 -14.34
CA GLU A 132 -15.46 9.60 -15.73
C GLU A 132 -14.72 10.91 -16.11
N PRO A 133 -15.21 12.10 -15.78
CA PRO A 133 -14.55 13.35 -16.19
C PRO A 133 -13.12 13.44 -15.65
N GLN A 134 -12.91 13.04 -14.41
CA GLN A 134 -11.58 13.05 -13.79
C GLN A 134 -10.68 11.94 -14.36
N LEU A 135 -11.23 10.74 -14.59
CA LEU A 135 -10.51 9.63 -15.22
C LEU A 135 -10.03 10.00 -16.63
N ARG A 136 -10.87 10.65 -17.42
CA ARG A 136 -10.46 11.16 -18.74
C ARG A 136 -9.27 12.12 -18.67
N SER A 137 -9.22 12.97 -17.63
CA SER A 137 -8.10 13.88 -17.47
C SER A 137 -6.77 13.15 -17.21
N TYR A 138 -6.80 12.01 -16.51
CA TYR A 138 -5.61 11.19 -16.29
C TYR A 138 -5.10 10.53 -17.57
N MET A 139 -6.00 10.12 -18.45
CA MET A 139 -5.67 9.45 -19.72
C MET A 139 -5.00 10.38 -20.75
N THR A 140 -5.05 11.69 -20.55
CA THR A 140 -4.41 12.65 -21.46
C THR A 140 -2.89 12.74 -21.26
N ASN A 141 -2.35 12.21 -20.19
CA ASN A 141 -0.91 12.17 -19.89
C ASN A 141 -0.30 10.85 -20.37
N PRO A 142 0.62 10.86 -21.36
CA PRO A 142 1.07 9.64 -22.06
C PRO A 142 1.91 8.66 -21.25
N SER A 143 2.27 8.95 -20.03
CA SER A 143 3.08 8.04 -19.16
C SER A 143 2.39 7.72 -17.85
N ASN A 144 1.07 7.80 -17.82
CA ASN A 144 0.31 7.69 -16.59
C ASN A 144 -0.26 6.29 -16.40
N TYR A 145 -0.18 5.79 -15.17
CA TYR A 145 -0.83 4.57 -14.74
C TYR A 145 -1.93 4.92 -13.73
N THR A 146 -3.13 4.41 -13.94
CA THR A 146 -4.24 4.60 -13.00
C THR A 146 -4.55 3.26 -12.36
N ALA A 147 -4.42 3.18 -11.05
CA ALA A 147 -4.74 1.99 -10.27
C ALA A 147 -6.19 2.07 -9.78
N PHE A 148 -6.96 0.99 -9.99
CA PHE A 148 -8.27 0.77 -9.40
C PHE A 148 -8.12 -0.34 -8.36
N ILE A 149 -8.39 -0.04 -7.09
CA ILE A 149 -8.15 -0.95 -5.97
C ILE A 149 -9.46 -1.19 -5.25
N THR A 150 -9.95 -2.42 -5.30
CA THR A 150 -11.20 -2.85 -4.66
C THR A 150 -10.91 -3.98 -3.67
N GLY A 151 -10.52 -3.60 -2.46
CA GLY A 151 -10.14 -4.54 -1.40
C GLY A 151 -8.70 -5.06 -1.48
N PRO A 152 -8.32 -5.98 -0.58
CA PRO A 152 -7.01 -6.61 -0.56
C PRO A 152 -6.78 -7.54 -1.75
N SER A 153 -5.53 -7.97 -1.95
CA SER A 153 -5.18 -8.94 -3.00
C SER A 153 -5.89 -10.27 -2.78
N ARG A 154 -6.59 -10.74 -3.79
CA ARG A 154 -7.31 -12.03 -3.78
C ARG A 154 -7.01 -12.80 -5.06
N THR A 155 -6.70 -14.08 -4.91
CA THR A 155 -6.60 -15.01 -6.03
C THR A 155 -7.33 -16.33 -5.71
N ALA A 156 -7.87 -16.98 -6.72
CA ALA A 156 -8.53 -18.27 -6.61
C ALA A 156 -8.07 -19.21 -7.74
N ASP A 157 -6.95 -18.92 -8.37
CA ASP A 157 -6.49 -19.61 -9.57
C ASP A 157 -5.91 -21.00 -9.27
N ILE A 158 -5.48 -21.22 -8.03
CA ILE A 158 -4.93 -22.49 -7.59
C ILE A 158 -6.00 -23.30 -6.88
N GLU A 159 -6.39 -24.42 -7.46
CA GLU A 159 -7.38 -25.40 -6.93
C GLU A 159 -8.74 -24.78 -6.55
N ARG A 160 -9.05 -23.57 -7.04
CA ARG A 160 -10.24 -22.78 -6.67
C ARG A 160 -10.32 -22.44 -5.19
N VAL A 161 -9.18 -22.42 -4.50
CA VAL A 161 -9.08 -21.97 -3.10
C VAL A 161 -8.80 -20.48 -3.09
N LEU A 162 -9.62 -19.73 -2.36
CA LEU A 162 -9.41 -18.29 -2.17
C LEU A 162 -8.18 -18.07 -1.30
N THR A 163 -7.16 -17.44 -1.89
CA THR A 163 -5.94 -17.03 -1.19
C THR A 163 -5.83 -15.51 -1.18
N ILE A 164 -5.46 -14.95 -0.03
CA ILE A 164 -5.31 -13.51 0.17
C ILE A 164 -3.83 -13.16 0.23
N GLY A 165 -3.42 -12.06 -0.42
CA GLY A 165 -2.07 -11.50 -0.30
C GLY A 165 -0.99 -12.20 -1.14
N VAL A 166 -1.33 -13.04 -2.11
CA VAL A 166 -0.34 -13.73 -2.96
C VAL A 166 0.38 -12.76 -3.90
N HIS A 167 -0.34 -11.81 -4.46
CA HIS A 167 0.18 -10.87 -5.47
C HIS A 167 -0.02 -9.40 -5.09
N GLY A 168 -0.16 -9.09 -3.81
CA GLY A 168 -0.37 -7.75 -3.30
C GLY A 168 -0.74 -7.74 -1.82
N PRO A 169 -1.26 -6.62 -1.30
CA PRO A 169 -1.53 -6.46 0.12
C PRO A 169 -2.49 -7.51 0.70
N LEU A 170 -2.17 -7.98 1.90
CA LEU A 170 -3.02 -8.83 2.73
C LEU A 170 -4.27 -8.09 3.21
N GLU A 171 -4.11 -6.80 3.52
CA GLU A 171 -5.18 -5.94 4.01
C GLU A 171 -5.14 -4.58 3.32
N LEU A 172 -6.30 -4.01 3.09
CA LEU A 172 -6.50 -2.64 2.65
C LEU A 172 -7.23 -1.87 3.73
N HIS A 173 -6.59 -0.83 4.27
CA HIS A 173 -7.15 0.07 5.26
C HIS A 173 -7.49 1.40 4.60
N ILE A 174 -8.75 1.78 4.57
CA ILE A 174 -9.21 3.04 4.00
C ILE A 174 -9.50 4.01 5.14
N LEU A 175 -8.74 5.10 5.20
CA LEU A 175 -8.93 6.16 6.18
C LEU A 175 -9.66 7.33 5.53
N VAL A 176 -10.95 7.45 5.80
CA VAL A 176 -11.75 8.56 5.27
C VAL A 176 -11.51 9.80 6.11
N LEU A 177 -11.00 10.87 5.47
CA LEU A 177 -10.85 12.17 6.11
C LEU A 177 -12.14 12.99 5.95
N GLU A 178 -12.73 13.38 7.05
CA GLU A 178 -13.75 14.42 7.07
C GLU A 178 -13.06 15.77 6.89
N GLY A 179 -13.47 16.51 5.86
CA GLY A 179 -12.94 17.84 5.56
C GLY A 179 -13.46 18.91 6.53
#